data_d2006f1d48d310b341fa986ce76eb21b
#
_entry.id   d2006f1d48d310b341fa986ce76eb21b
#
_cell.length_a   1.000
_cell.length_b   1.000
_cell.length_c   1.000
_cell.angle_alpha   90.00
_cell.angle_beta   90.00
_cell.angle_gamma   90.00
#
_symmetry.space_group_name_H-M   'P 1'
#
loop_
_entity.id
_entity.type
_entity.pdbx_description
1 polymer ?
#
loop_
_entity_poly.entity_id
_entity_poly.type
_entity_poly.pdbx_seq_one_letter_code
_entity_poly.pdbx_strand_id
1 'polypeptide(L)'
;MVNKSKQTIVRDIMQKEVFTVSPEQNIFEASVLMASKDIGTIPVVKHDGTLVGILTDRDIVTRCNAVGKDLRKAKVCECMSANPIRTVPSASCADAMVLMGEYGVRRLPVVENDRLIGLVSVSDLAKVSSFCPNEKYPNETCILIDMAKELQKSSHLEHGCSFCHL
;
A
#
# COMPACT_ATOMS: atom_id res chain seq x y z
N MET A 1 -11.61 -0.46 38.17
CA MET A 1 -10.93 -1.37 37.21
C MET A 1 -11.00 -0.70 35.87
N VAL A 2 -9.88 -0.11 35.42
CA VAL A 2 -9.83 0.58 34.11
C VAL A 2 -9.76 -0.49 33.05
N ASN A 3 -10.82 -0.58 32.23
CA ASN A 3 -10.89 -1.45 31.07
C ASN A 3 -9.77 -1.01 30.10
N LYS A 4 -8.68 -1.78 30.01
CA LYS A 4 -7.65 -1.60 28.99
C LYS A 4 -8.33 -1.81 27.63
N SER A 5 -8.72 -0.73 26.97
CA SER A 5 -9.17 -0.79 25.57
C SER A 5 -8.09 -1.49 24.78
N LYS A 6 -8.41 -2.65 24.22
CA LYS A 6 -7.49 -3.45 23.40
C LYS A 6 -7.02 -2.58 22.23
N GLN A 7 -5.75 -2.21 22.23
CA GLN A 7 -5.17 -1.40 21.15
C GLN A 7 -5.28 -2.18 19.85
N THR A 8 -5.90 -1.59 18.83
CA THR A 8 -6.03 -2.21 17.50
C THR A 8 -4.67 -2.30 16.86
N ILE A 9 -4.30 -3.48 16.38
CA ILE A 9 -3.04 -3.76 15.70
C ILE A 9 -3.26 -3.98 14.19
N VAL A 10 -2.20 -3.93 13.42
CA VAL A 10 -2.23 -4.07 11.96
C VAL A 10 -2.93 -5.37 11.53
N ARG A 11 -2.71 -6.50 12.23
CA ARG A 11 -3.37 -7.79 11.96
C ARG A 11 -4.89 -7.72 11.94
N ASP A 12 -5.47 -6.85 12.77
CA ASP A 12 -6.92 -6.74 12.93
C ASP A 12 -7.60 -6.05 11.74
N ILE A 13 -6.83 -5.25 10.98
CA ILE A 13 -7.35 -4.38 9.91
C ILE A 13 -6.75 -4.65 8.52
N MET A 14 -5.64 -5.39 8.44
CA MET A 14 -4.99 -5.68 7.17
C MET A 14 -5.87 -6.51 6.25
N GLN A 15 -5.75 -6.29 4.96
CA GLN A 15 -6.30 -7.17 3.93
C GLN A 15 -5.42 -8.42 3.85
N LYS A 16 -6.03 -9.60 4.04
CA LYS A 16 -5.32 -10.89 4.03
C LYS A 16 -5.23 -11.49 2.63
N GLU A 17 -6.25 -11.23 1.80
CA GLU A 17 -6.24 -11.67 0.41
C GLU A 17 -5.56 -10.58 -0.43
N VAL A 18 -4.29 -10.82 -0.75
CA VAL A 18 -3.45 -9.87 -1.49
C VAL A 18 -3.07 -10.47 -2.83
N PHE A 19 -3.39 -9.75 -3.91
CA PHE A 19 -2.89 -10.10 -5.24
C PHE A 19 -1.40 -9.82 -5.31
N THR A 20 -0.64 -10.78 -5.83
CA THR A 20 0.82 -10.72 -5.93
C THR A 20 1.29 -11.09 -7.32
N VAL A 21 2.50 -10.68 -7.66
CA VAL A 21 3.20 -11.11 -8.88
C VAL A 21 4.59 -11.63 -8.51
N SER A 22 5.16 -12.46 -9.36
CA SER A 22 6.56 -12.90 -9.22
C SER A 22 7.52 -11.90 -9.88
N PRO A 23 8.79 -11.86 -9.45
CA PRO A 23 9.81 -11.02 -10.09
C PRO A 23 10.01 -11.32 -11.57
N GLU A 24 9.74 -12.56 -11.99
CA GLU A 24 9.98 -13.07 -13.35
C GLU A 24 8.81 -12.85 -14.31
N GLN A 25 7.62 -12.55 -13.81
CA GLN A 25 6.48 -12.20 -14.66
C GLN A 25 6.76 -10.93 -15.46
N ASN A 26 6.10 -10.79 -16.59
CA ASN A 26 6.24 -9.58 -17.40
C ASN A 26 5.32 -8.46 -16.90
N ILE A 27 5.68 -7.23 -17.23
CA ILE A 27 4.97 -6.02 -16.80
C ILE A 27 3.55 -5.97 -17.39
N PHE A 28 3.34 -6.52 -18.59
CA PHE A 28 2.01 -6.55 -19.21
C PHE A 28 1.03 -7.37 -18.37
N GLU A 29 1.43 -8.57 -17.91
CA GLU A 29 0.60 -9.40 -17.02
C GLU A 29 0.27 -8.69 -15.70
N ALA A 30 1.27 -8.01 -15.11
CA ALA A 30 1.06 -7.20 -13.91
C ALA A 30 0.06 -6.06 -14.16
N SER A 31 0.15 -5.39 -15.31
CA SER A 31 -0.77 -4.32 -15.71
C SER A 31 -2.20 -4.83 -15.90
N VAL A 32 -2.36 -6.00 -16.53
CA VAL A 32 -3.67 -6.64 -16.70
C VAL A 32 -4.28 -7.00 -15.34
N LEU A 33 -3.48 -7.52 -14.41
CA LEU A 33 -3.93 -7.82 -13.06
C LEU A 33 -4.37 -6.53 -12.33
N MET A 34 -3.58 -5.45 -12.40
CA MET A 34 -3.95 -4.15 -11.83
C MET A 34 -5.29 -3.65 -12.37
N ALA A 35 -5.45 -3.66 -13.68
CA ALA A 35 -6.68 -3.21 -14.34
C ALA A 35 -7.90 -4.09 -13.98
N SER A 36 -7.75 -5.41 -13.97
CA SER A 36 -8.84 -6.35 -13.69
C SER A 36 -9.32 -6.33 -12.25
N LYS A 37 -8.46 -5.89 -11.32
CA LYS A 37 -8.75 -5.84 -9.87
C LYS A 37 -8.92 -4.41 -9.34
N ASP A 38 -8.82 -3.42 -10.22
CA ASP A 38 -8.89 -1.98 -9.87
C ASP A 38 -7.89 -1.63 -8.75
N ILE A 39 -6.64 -2.07 -8.89
CA ILE A 39 -5.57 -1.84 -7.92
C ILE A 39 -4.35 -1.20 -8.59
N GLY A 40 -3.75 -0.19 -7.94
CA GLY A 40 -2.55 0.50 -8.43
C GLY A 40 -1.26 0.04 -7.76
N THR A 41 -1.28 -1.03 -6.94
CA THR A 41 -0.11 -1.49 -6.20
C THR A 41 -0.17 -2.99 -5.99
N ILE A 42 0.91 -3.70 -6.32
CA ILE A 42 1.01 -5.15 -6.18
C ILE A 42 2.34 -5.49 -5.49
N PRO A 43 2.33 -6.22 -4.37
CA PRO A 43 3.53 -6.80 -3.80
C PRO A 43 4.15 -7.85 -4.72
N VAL A 44 5.48 -7.86 -4.78
CA VAL A 44 6.25 -8.82 -5.57
C VAL A 44 6.83 -9.86 -4.62
N VAL A 45 6.48 -11.11 -4.85
CA VAL A 45 6.88 -12.22 -3.97
C VAL A 45 7.56 -13.33 -4.76
N LYS A 46 8.51 -14.01 -4.13
CA LYS A 46 9.08 -15.25 -4.66
C LYS A 46 8.08 -16.40 -4.51
N HIS A 47 8.40 -17.53 -5.12
CA HIS A 47 7.56 -18.75 -5.06
C HIS A 47 7.30 -19.24 -3.63
N ASP A 48 8.23 -19.00 -2.71
CA ASP A 48 8.11 -19.36 -1.29
C ASP A 48 7.29 -18.34 -0.47
N GLY A 49 6.75 -17.29 -1.11
CA GLY A 49 6.00 -16.22 -0.47
C GLY A 49 6.84 -15.10 0.11
N THR A 50 8.17 -15.14 -0.04
CA THR A 50 9.08 -14.08 0.44
C THR A 50 8.83 -12.78 -0.31
N LEU A 51 8.58 -11.69 0.41
CA LEU A 51 8.44 -10.35 -0.16
C LEU A 51 9.79 -9.83 -0.63
N VAL A 52 9.90 -9.48 -1.92
CA VAL A 52 11.14 -8.96 -2.52
C VAL A 52 10.97 -7.57 -3.13
N GLY A 53 9.75 -7.15 -3.40
CA GLY A 53 9.50 -5.85 -4.03
C GLY A 53 8.06 -5.40 -3.90
N ILE A 54 7.83 -4.20 -4.42
CA ILE A 54 6.51 -3.64 -4.66
C ILE A 54 6.50 -2.99 -6.04
N LEU A 55 5.44 -3.21 -6.80
CA LEU A 55 5.21 -2.61 -8.11
C LEU A 55 3.97 -1.74 -8.07
N THR A 56 4.09 -0.51 -8.57
CA THR A 56 2.96 0.41 -8.71
C THR A 56 2.68 0.73 -10.18
N ASP A 57 1.47 1.21 -10.47
CA ASP A 57 1.09 1.77 -11.76
C ASP A 57 2.03 2.92 -12.18
N ARG A 58 2.45 3.76 -11.23
CA ARG A 58 3.45 4.80 -11.47
C ARG A 58 4.80 4.22 -11.88
N ASP A 59 5.28 3.13 -11.27
CA ASP A 59 6.52 2.46 -11.67
C ASP A 59 6.45 1.96 -13.12
N ILE A 60 5.31 1.38 -13.51
CA ILE A 60 5.08 0.92 -14.87
C ILE A 60 5.17 2.08 -15.86
N VAL A 61 4.53 3.20 -15.56
CA VAL A 61 4.56 4.39 -16.43
C VAL A 61 5.97 4.99 -16.47
N THR A 62 6.61 5.19 -15.33
CA THR A 62 7.85 5.99 -15.25
C THR A 62 9.11 5.18 -15.54
N ARG A 63 9.16 3.90 -15.14
CA ARG A 63 10.37 3.05 -15.25
C ARG A 63 10.33 2.07 -16.42
N CYS A 64 9.15 1.87 -17.02
CA CYS A 64 9.00 0.98 -18.17
C CYS A 64 8.53 1.74 -19.40
N ASN A 65 7.31 2.30 -19.38
CA ASN A 65 6.72 2.93 -20.56
C ASN A 65 7.49 4.18 -20.99
N ALA A 66 7.81 5.08 -20.09
CA ALA A 66 8.52 6.33 -20.38
C ALA A 66 9.94 6.13 -20.96
N VAL A 67 10.56 5.00 -20.65
CA VAL A 67 11.90 4.64 -21.17
C VAL A 67 11.84 3.70 -22.39
N GLY A 68 10.65 3.47 -22.94
CA GLY A 68 10.45 2.70 -24.18
C GLY A 68 10.64 1.19 -24.05
N LYS A 69 10.52 0.61 -22.84
CA LYS A 69 10.58 -0.83 -22.66
C LYS A 69 9.33 -1.51 -23.25
N ASP A 70 9.52 -2.65 -23.91
CA ASP A 70 8.43 -3.53 -24.33
C ASP A 70 7.86 -4.23 -23.07
N LEU A 71 6.65 -3.85 -22.66
CA LEU A 71 6.00 -4.36 -21.46
C LEU A 71 5.76 -5.88 -21.46
N ARG A 72 5.71 -6.50 -22.66
CA ARG A 72 5.56 -7.95 -22.81
C ARG A 72 6.88 -8.71 -22.58
N LYS A 73 8.01 -8.02 -22.67
CA LYS A 73 9.37 -8.58 -22.48
C LYS A 73 9.99 -8.15 -21.15
N ALA A 74 9.73 -6.91 -20.72
CA ALA A 74 10.26 -6.38 -19.47
C ALA A 74 9.70 -7.16 -18.27
N LYS A 75 10.58 -7.57 -17.37
CA LYS A 75 10.22 -8.29 -16.15
C LYS A 75 9.84 -7.33 -15.02
N VAL A 76 9.02 -7.81 -14.10
CA VAL A 76 8.60 -7.08 -12.89
C VAL A 76 9.82 -6.62 -12.09
N CYS A 77 10.83 -7.47 -11.90
CA CYS A 77 12.06 -7.12 -11.17
C CYS A 77 12.85 -5.95 -11.77
N GLU A 78 12.67 -5.63 -13.04
CA GLU A 78 13.33 -4.49 -13.68
C GLU A 78 12.67 -3.14 -13.40
N CYS A 79 11.45 -3.14 -12.92
CA CYS A 79 10.63 -1.94 -12.74
C CYS A 79 10.16 -1.75 -11.29
N MET A 80 10.10 -2.80 -10.49
CA MET A 80 9.67 -2.76 -9.10
C MET A 80 10.61 -1.91 -8.22
N SER A 81 10.11 -1.46 -7.08
CA SER A 81 10.93 -1.01 -5.96
C SER A 81 11.31 -2.21 -5.11
N ALA A 82 12.61 -2.52 -5.05
CA ALA A 82 13.14 -3.61 -4.25
C ALA A 82 13.16 -3.25 -2.76
N ASN A 83 13.10 -4.25 -1.88
CA ASN A 83 13.12 -4.08 -0.42
C ASN A 83 12.14 -3.00 0.08
N PRO A 84 10.84 -3.15 -0.19
CA PRO A 84 9.86 -2.13 0.15
C PRO A 84 9.76 -1.92 1.66
N ILE A 85 9.38 -0.71 2.05
CA ILE A 85 8.99 -0.42 3.43
C ILE A 85 7.82 -1.34 3.78
N ARG A 86 7.91 -2.00 4.92
CA ARG A 86 7.01 -3.06 5.37
C ARG A 86 6.74 -2.95 6.86
N THR A 87 5.68 -3.57 7.33
CA THR A 87 5.33 -3.64 8.74
C THR A 87 5.09 -5.08 9.19
N VAL A 88 4.93 -5.27 10.49
CA VAL A 88 4.63 -6.59 11.08
C VAL A 88 3.18 -6.63 11.58
N PRO A 89 2.55 -7.82 11.68
CA PRO A 89 1.15 -7.92 12.08
C PRO A 89 0.87 -7.43 13.51
N SER A 90 1.86 -7.45 14.39
CA SER A 90 1.76 -6.99 15.78
C SER A 90 1.98 -5.48 15.95
N ALA A 91 2.37 -4.77 14.90
CA ALA A 91 2.55 -3.32 14.95
C ALA A 91 1.23 -2.61 15.28
N SER A 92 1.31 -1.48 15.98
CA SER A 92 0.14 -0.65 16.20
C SER A 92 -0.29 0.06 14.91
N CYS A 93 -1.57 0.42 14.82
CA CYS A 93 -2.06 1.23 13.70
C CYS A 93 -1.37 2.61 13.65
N ALA A 94 -1.01 3.17 14.81
CA ALA A 94 -0.29 4.43 14.89
C ALA A 94 1.13 4.31 14.31
N ASP A 95 1.88 3.26 14.65
CA ASP A 95 3.22 3.02 14.09
C ASP A 95 3.18 2.84 12.57
N ALA A 96 2.18 2.11 12.07
CA ALA A 96 1.99 1.93 10.63
C ALA A 96 1.69 3.28 9.93
N MET A 97 0.91 4.16 10.55
CA MET A 97 0.61 5.49 10.03
C MET A 97 1.85 6.38 10.00
N VAL A 98 2.62 6.40 11.08
CA VAL A 98 3.90 7.14 11.15
C VAL A 98 4.84 6.66 10.05
N LEU A 99 4.99 5.36 9.89
CA LEU A 99 5.85 4.77 8.87
C LEU A 99 5.41 5.16 7.45
N MET A 100 4.09 5.16 7.16
CA MET A 100 3.56 5.62 5.88
C MET A 100 3.88 7.10 5.63
N GLY A 101 3.73 7.95 6.65
CA GLY A 101 4.03 9.38 6.56
C GLY A 101 5.52 9.67 6.36
N GLU A 102 6.38 9.01 7.12
CA GLU A 102 7.83 9.18 7.06
C GLU A 102 8.41 8.82 5.68
N TYR A 103 7.92 7.73 5.09
CA TYR A 103 8.42 7.24 3.80
C TYR A 103 7.56 7.68 2.59
N GLY A 104 6.50 8.46 2.81
CA GLY A 104 5.64 8.94 1.74
C GLY A 104 4.90 7.83 0.99
N VAL A 105 4.61 6.70 1.67
CA VAL A 105 3.91 5.55 1.07
C VAL A 105 2.49 5.43 1.61
N ARG A 106 1.55 5.01 0.77
CA ARG A 106 0.13 4.87 1.13
C ARG A 106 -0.29 3.44 1.46
N ARG A 107 0.61 2.48 1.30
CA ARG A 107 0.37 1.06 1.57
C ARG A 107 1.64 0.43 2.11
N LEU A 108 1.49 -0.46 3.09
CA LEU A 108 2.58 -1.24 3.65
C LEU A 108 2.26 -2.73 3.49
N PRO A 109 3.14 -3.50 2.86
CA PRO A 109 3.12 -4.94 2.98
C PRO A 109 3.28 -5.36 4.45
N VAL A 110 2.47 -6.31 4.89
CA VAL A 110 2.55 -6.90 6.22
C VAL A 110 3.26 -8.24 6.10
N VAL A 111 4.37 -8.40 6.82
CA VAL A 111 5.21 -9.59 6.72
C VAL A 111 5.38 -10.28 8.07
N GLU A 112 5.48 -11.59 8.02
CA GLU A 112 5.84 -12.45 9.15
C GLU A 112 6.87 -13.46 8.65
N ASN A 113 8.06 -13.51 9.29
CA ASN A 113 9.20 -14.32 8.83
C ASN A 113 9.56 -14.08 7.33
N ASP A 114 9.63 -12.80 6.93
CA ASP A 114 9.88 -12.32 5.57
C ASP A 114 8.82 -12.71 4.53
N ARG A 115 7.79 -13.46 4.90
CA ARG A 115 6.67 -13.81 4.03
C ARG A 115 5.57 -12.78 4.08
N LEU A 116 5.00 -12.47 2.93
CA LEU A 116 3.84 -11.60 2.83
C LEU A 116 2.61 -12.31 3.41
N ILE A 117 1.95 -11.67 4.39
CA ILE A 117 0.72 -12.20 5.01
C ILE A 117 -0.46 -11.24 4.89
N GLY A 118 -0.24 -10.03 4.38
CA GLY A 118 -1.29 -9.03 4.22
C GLY A 118 -0.78 -7.72 3.62
N LEU A 119 -1.71 -6.81 3.43
CA LEU A 119 -1.46 -5.45 2.99
C LEU A 119 -2.31 -4.50 3.84
N VAL A 120 -1.75 -3.40 4.34
CA VAL A 120 -2.48 -2.35 5.04
C VAL A 120 -2.33 -1.03 4.30
N SER A 121 -3.42 -0.29 4.17
CA SER A 121 -3.45 1.01 3.50
C SER A 121 -3.84 2.14 4.45
N VAL A 122 -3.57 3.38 4.03
CA VAL A 122 -4.08 4.59 4.71
C VAL A 122 -5.59 4.53 4.89
N SER A 123 -6.33 4.00 3.91
CA SER A 123 -7.79 3.85 3.98
C SER A 123 -8.23 2.88 5.08
N ASP A 124 -7.49 1.80 5.28
CA ASP A 124 -7.81 0.82 6.33
C ASP A 124 -7.54 1.42 7.71
N LEU A 125 -6.44 2.15 7.86
CA LEU A 125 -6.10 2.88 9.08
C LEU A 125 -7.13 3.98 9.39
N ALA A 126 -7.60 4.73 8.39
CA ALA A 126 -8.60 5.78 8.56
C ALA A 126 -9.95 5.26 9.06
N LYS A 127 -10.36 4.05 8.69
CA LYS A 127 -11.60 3.42 9.16
C LYS A 127 -11.57 3.14 10.67
N VAL A 128 -10.42 2.79 11.21
CA VAL A 128 -10.25 2.44 12.63
C VAL A 128 -10.09 3.69 13.49
N SER A 129 -9.49 4.73 12.96
CA SER A 129 -9.25 5.97 13.67
C SER A 129 -10.51 6.78 13.99
N SER A 130 -11.61 6.56 13.27
CA SER A 130 -12.93 7.13 13.63
C SER A 130 -13.51 6.51 14.91
N PHE A 131 -12.91 5.47 15.45
CA PHE A 131 -13.28 4.79 16.69
C PHE A 131 -12.35 5.07 17.87
N CYS A 132 -11.38 5.96 17.75
CA CYS A 132 -10.60 6.39 18.91
C CYS A 132 -11.34 7.49 19.70
N PRO A 133 -12.09 7.16 20.75
CA PRO A 133 -12.47 8.14 21.76
C PRO A 133 -11.23 8.39 22.59
N ASN A 134 -10.69 9.59 22.51
CA ASN A 134 -9.32 9.85 22.80
C ASN A 134 -9.12 10.63 24.10
N GLU A 135 -8.55 10.00 25.10
CA GLU A 135 -7.98 10.73 26.24
C GLU A 135 -6.44 10.74 26.30
N LYS A 136 -5.75 9.90 25.52
CA LYS A 136 -4.30 9.71 25.66
C LYS A 136 -3.44 10.42 24.61
N TYR A 137 -3.98 10.71 23.41
CA TYR A 137 -3.27 11.43 22.34
C TYR A 137 -4.20 12.40 21.61
N PRO A 138 -4.60 13.53 22.25
CA PRO A 138 -5.61 14.41 21.71
C PRO A 138 -5.21 15.15 20.43
N ASN A 139 -3.93 15.34 20.15
CA ASN A 139 -3.49 16.26 19.11
C ASN A 139 -2.70 15.62 17.96
N GLU A 140 -1.83 14.65 18.19
CA GLU A 140 -0.93 14.13 17.15
C GLU A 140 -1.60 13.06 16.26
N THR A 141 -2.38 12.17 16.85
CA THR A 141 -3.07 11.12 16.10
C THR A 141 -4.19 11.70 15.23
N CYS A 142 -4.91 12.73 15.71
CA CYS A 142 -5.94 13.43 14.95
C CYS A 142 -5.33 14.17 13.74
N ILE A 143 -4.17 14.80 13.90
CA ILE A 143 -3.48 15.50 12.82
C ILE A 143 -3.06 14.50 11.71
N LEU A 144 -2.50 13.35 12.08
CA LEU A 144 -2.11 12.32 11.12
C LEU A 144 -3.31 11.73 10.36
N ILE A 145 -4.46 11.60 11.03
CA ILE A 145 -5.72 11.15 10.43
C ILE A 145 -6.27 12.19 9.46
N ASP A 146 -6.24 13.45 9.83
CA ASP A 146 -6.70 14.54 8.98
C ASP A 146 -5.77 14.73 7.78
N MET A 147 -4.46 14.61 7.96
CA MET A 147 -3.50 14.55 6.84
C MET A 147 -3.76 13.35 5.92
N ALA A 148 -4.06 12.18 6.46
CA ALA A 148 -4.42 11.00 5.66
C ALA A 148 -5.72 11.20 4.88
N LYS A 149 -6.73 11.87 5.46
CA LYS A 149 -7.99 12.24 4.78
C LYS A 149 -7.75 13.26 3.67
N GLU A 150 -6.87 14.25 3.89
CA GLU A 150 -6.51 15.23 2.86
C GLU A 150 -5.73 14.59 1.70
N LEU A 151 -4.81 13.66 1.99
CA LEU A 151 -4.11 12.89 0.95
C LEU A 151 -5.07 12.02 0.12
N GLN A 152 -6.15 11.49 0.71
CA GLN A 152 -7.20 10.79 -0.03
C GLN A 152 -8.02 11.71 -0.92
N LYS A 153 -8.37 12.92 -0.45
CA LYS A 153 -9.10 13.91 -1.26
C LYS A 153 -8.29 14.33 -2.49
N SER A 154 -6.98 14.53 -2.34
CA SER A 154 -6.09 14.88 -3.44
C SER A 154 -6.02 13.78 -4.52
N SER A 155 -6.13 12.50 -4.15
CA SER A 155 -6.13 11.39 -5.11
C SER A 155 -7.43 11.28 -5.92
N HIS A 156 -8.56 11.79 -5.43
CA HIS A 156 -9.82 11.82 -6.17
C HIS A 156 -9.93 13.02 -7.13
N LEU A 157 -9.13 14.07 -6.94
CA LEU A 157 -9.10 15.24 -7.84
C LEU A 157 -8.29 14.97 -9.11
N GLU A 158 -7.41 13.97 -9.13
CA GLU A 158 -6.59 13.63 -10.31
C GLU A 158 -7.27 12.69 -11.31
N HIS A 159 -8.46 12.16 -11.02
CA HIS A 159 -9.21 11.29 -11.94
C HIS A 159 -10.30 12.00 -12.75
N GLY A 160 -10.41 13.30 -12.63
CA GLY A 160 -11.25 14.14 -13.50
C GLY A 160 -10.49 14.57 -14.75
N CYS A 161 -10.15 13.64 -15.65
CA CYS A 161 -9.62 14.01 -16.97
C CYS A 161 -10.73 14.62 -17.82
N SER A 162 -10.83 15.93 -17.80
CA SER A 162 -11.74 16.74 -18.63
C SER A 162 -11.21 16.91 -20.08
N PHE A 163 -10.53 15.91 -20.65
CA PHE A 163 -9.93 15.99 -22.00
C PHE A 163 -10.27 14.80 -22.90
N CYS A 164 -11.50 14.31 -22.86
CA CYS A 164 -12.00 13.38 -23.87
C CYS A 164 -13.20 13.95 -24.61
N HIS A 165 -13.02 15.12 -25.24
CA HIS A 165 -13.86 15.63 -26.33
C HIS A 165 -12.97 16.36 -27.34
N LEU A 166 -12.37 15.59 -28.24
CA LEU A 166 -12.05 15.97 -29.64
C LEU A 166 -12.00 14.69 -30.46
#